data_1de02f74db88f78a571e17ee4fad4d13
#
_entry.id   1de02f74db88f78a571e17ee4fad4d13
#
_cell.length_a   1.000
_cell.length_b   1.000
_cell.length_c   1.000
_cell.angle_alpha   90.00
_cell.angle_beta   90.00
_cell.angle_gamma   90.00
#
_symmetry.space_group_name_H-M   'P 1'
#
loop_
_entity.id
_entity.type
_entity.pdbx_description
1 polymer ?
#
loop_
_entity_poly.entity_id
_entity_poly.type
_entity_poly.pdbx_seq_one_letter_code
_entity_poly.pdbx_strand_id
1 'polypeptide(L)'
;MHNNNAAKNLDMLKIMDMLEPEMRAAGREEDFSFFVINHVLLDSISRLAQQTAPDRDSVIRAFRDYAHRKVPKLTQCKSYQAEARNRRIIMFLNYHGMERLAQFILNVKKKV
;
A
#
# COMPACT_ATOMS: atom_id res chain seq x y z
N MET A 1 20.12 15.33 13.95
CA MET A 1 19.29 15.92 12.89
C MET A 1 18.30 14.91 12.40
N HIS A 2 17.04 15.31 12.35
CA HIS A 2 15.98 14.42 11.90
C HIS A 2 15.89 14.42 10.39
N ASN A 3 15.92 13.23 9.83
CA ASN A 3 15.68 13.07 8.42
C ASN A 3 14.17 12.91 8.19
N ASN A 4 13.50 13.98 7.75
CA ASN A 4 12.08 13.96 7.48
C ASN A 4 11.77 13.50 6.06
N ASN A 5 12.71 12.79 5.47
CA ASN A 5 12.58 12.30 4.11
C ASN A 5 11.78 11.00 4.10
N ALA A 6 10.69 10.98 3.32
CA ALA A 6 9.86 9.79 3.20
C ALA A 6 10.51 8.71 2.32
N ALA A 7 11.54 9.08 1.56
CA ALA A 7 12.18 8.15 0.62
C ALA A 7 12.80 6.93 1.29
N LYS A 8 13.13 7.01 2.57
CA LYS A 8 13.64 5.86 3.32
C LYS A 8 12.68 4.67 3.31
N ASN A 9 11.38 4.95 3.13
CA ASN A 9 10.37 3.90 3.08
C ASN A 9 10.46 3.07 1.80
N LEU A 10 11.15 3.57 0.77
CA LEU A 10 11.29 2.83 -0.49
C LEU A 10 12.10 1.54 -0.34
N ASP A 11 12.89 1.42 0.73
CA ASP A 11 13.65 0.19 1.00
C ASP A 11 12.72 -1.02 1.14
N MET A 12 11.51 -0.81 1.64
CA MET A 12 10.53 -1.88 1.75
C MET A 12 10.19 -2.49 0.40
N LEU A 13 10.10 -1.64 -0.65
CA LEU A 13 9.81 -2.14 -2.00
C LEU A 13 10.96 -2.99 -2.53
N LYS A 14 12.20 -2.64 -2.19
CA LYS A 14 13.36 -3.45 -2.58
C LYS A 14 13.33 -4.81 -1.91
N ILE A 15 12.98 -4.85 -0.64
CA ILE A 15 12.87 -6.11 0.10
C ILE A 15 11.79 -6.98 -0.52
N MET A 16 10.66 -6.39 -0.88
CA MET A 16 9.57 -7.15 -1.50
C MET A 16 9.97 -7.69 -2.87
N ASP A 17 10.75 -6.91 -3.65
CA ASP A 17 11.26 -7.40 -4.92
C ASP A 17 12.21 -8.59 -4.75
N MET A 18 12.95 -8.63 -3.65
CA MET A 18 13.82 -9.77 -3.34
C MET A 18 13.02 -11.01 -2.96
N LEU A 19 11.89 -10.83 -2.30
CA LEU A 19 11.03 -11.93 -1.85
C LEU A 19 10.18 -12.52 -2.96
N GLU A 20 9.80 -11.71 -3.94
CA GLU A 20 8.85 -12.12 -4.97
C GLU A 20 9.26 -13.38 -5.70
N PRO A 21 10.49 -13.48 -6.26
CA PRO A 21 10.84 -14.70 -7.01
C PRO A 21 10.83 -15.95 -6.14
N GLU A 22 11.21 -15.83 -4.87
CA GLU A 22 11.21 -16.97 -3.96
C GLU A 22 9.79 -17.42 -3.64
N MET A 23 8.88 -16.47 -3.41
CA MET A 23 7.48 -16.80 -3.12
C MET A 23 6.81 -17.41 -4.34
N ARG A 24 7.09 -16.89 -5.55
CA ARG A 24 6.53 -17.46 -6.78
C ARG A 24 7.06 -18.87 -7.02
N ALA A 25 8.35 -19.10 -6.78
CA ALA A 25 8.93 -20.42 -6.94
C ALA A 25 8.33 -21.44 -5.97
N ALA A 26 7.88 -20.98 -4.81
CA ALA A 26 7.23 -21.81 -3.81
C ALA A 26 5.73 -21.97 -4.04
N GLY A 27 5.18 -21.37 -5.12
CA GLY A 27 3.75 -21.44 -5.41
C GLY A 27 2.90 -20.58 -4.49
N ARG A 28 3.47 -19.49 -3.96
CA ARG A 28 2.80 -18.65 -2.98
C ARG A 28 2.50 -17.25 -3.53
N GLU A 29 2.03 -17.19 -4.80
CA GLU A 29 1.72 -15.91 -5.45
C GLU A 29 0.62 -15.15 -4.70
N GLU A 30 -0.38 -15.86 -4.18
CA GLU A 30 -1.47 -15.21 -3.45
C GLU A 30 -0.96 -14.59 -2.16
N ASP A 31 -0.01 -15.24 -1.49
CA ASP A 31 0.60 -14.66 -0.28
C ASP A 31 1.37 -13.39 -0.63
N PHE A 32 2.05 -13.37 -1.76
CA PHE A 32 2.75 -12.16 -2.19
C PHE A 32 1.76 -11.04 -2.49
N SER A 33 0.66 -11.33 -3.18
CA SER A 33 -0.38 -10.34 -3.44
C SER A 33 -0.96 -9.81 -2.13
N PHE A 34 -1.17 -10.67 -1.14
CA PHE A 34 -1.63 -10.29 0.19
C PHE A 34 -0.67 -9.28 0.83
N PHE A 35 0.64 -9.55 0.76
CA PHE A 35 1.65 -8.62 1.26
C PHE A 35 1.56 -7.27 0.57
N VAL A 36 1.42 -7.26 -0.76
CA VAL A 36 1.36 -6.01 -1.51
C VAL A 36 0.15 -5.18 -1.08
N ILE A 37 -1.03 -5.77 -1.05
CA ILE A 37 -2.23 -4.97 -0.75
C ILE A 37 -2.29 -4.55 0.71
N ASN A 38 -1.74 -5.32 1.63
CA ASN A 38 -1.79 -4.98 3.05
C ASN A 38 -0.64 -4.07 3.48
N HIS A 39 0.57 -4.34 3.05
CA HIS A 39 1.73 -3.57 3.52
C HIS A 39 2.02 -2.36 2.65
N VAL A 40 1.89 -2.48 1.35
CA VAL A 40 2.15 -1.36 0.44
C VAL A 40 0.91 -0.48 0.33
N LEU A 41 -0.20 -1.07 -0.08
CA LEU A 41 -1.38 -0.30 -0.46
C LEU A 41 -2.13 0.23 0.76
N LEU A 42 -2.33 -0.60 1.79
CA LEU A 42 -3.09 -0.17 2.96
C LEU A 42 -2.20 0.57 3.97
N ASP A 43 -1.19 -0.10 4.52
CA ASP A 43 -0.41 0.44 5.63
C ASP A 43 0.51 1.58 5.21
N SER A 44 1.34 1.34 4.19
CA SER A 44 2.38 2.30 3.84
C SER A 44 1.81 3.60 3.26
N ILE A 45 0.87 3.50 2.32
CA ILE A 45 0.28 4.69 1.73
C ILE A 45 -0.50 5.46 2.78
N SER A 46 -1.27 4.78 3.63
CA SER A 46 -2.03 5.44 4.68
C SER A 46 -1.12 6.15 5.68
N ARG A 47 -0.01 5.50 6.06
CA ARG A 47 0.95 6.10 6.97
C ARG A 47 1.65 7.29 6.34
N LEU A 48 2.07 7.16 5.09
CA LEU A 48 2.73 8.24 4.37
C LEU A 48 1.82 9.45 4.18
N ALA A 49 0.53 9.20 3.94
CA ALA A 49 -0.43 10.28 3.76
C ALA A 49 -0.58 11.16 5.01
N GLN A 50 -0.23 10.63 6.18
CA GLN A 50 -0.27 11.37 7.43
C GLN A 50 1.00 12.13 7.74
N GLN A 51 2.07 11.88 7.00
CA GLN A 51 3.36 12.54 7.23
C GLN A 51 3.41 13.90 6.53
N THR A 52 4.33 14.74 6.99
CA THR A 52 4.51 16.08 6.42
C THR A 52 5.83 16.21 5.64
N ALA A 53 6.48 15.10 5.34
CA ALA A 53 7.75 15.11 4.61
C ALA A 53 7.58 15.75 3.22
N PRO A 54 8.56 16.57 2.78
CA PRO A 54 8.45 17.27 1.49
C PRO A 54 8.34 16.32 0.29
N ASP A 55 8.94 15.14 0.37
CA ASP A 55 8.93 14.15 -0.71
C ASP A 55 7.79 13.14 -0.58
N ARG A 56 6.84 13.38 0.31
CA ARG A 56 5.75 12.45 0.60
C ARG A 56 4.98 12.02 -0.64
N ASP A 57 4.57 12.98 -1.46
CA ASP A 57 3.71 12.67 -2.60
C ASP A 57 4.42 11.82 -3.64
N SER A 58 5.71 12.07 -3.88
CA SER A 58 6.46 11.26 -4.82
C SER A 58 6.68 9.84 -4.32
N VAL A 59 6.86 9.67 -3.01
CA VAL A 59 7.02 8.35 -2.41
C VAL A 59 5.70 7.58 -2.43
N ILE A 60 4.58 8.25 -2.13
CA ILE A 60 3.25 7.64 -2.24
C ILE A 60 3.02 7.14 -3.67
N ARG A 61 3.39 7.97 -4.65
CA ARG A 61 3.23 7.56 -6.05
C ARG A 61 4.07 6.32 -6.37
N ALA A 62 5.28 6.24 -5.85
CA ALA A 62 6.14 5.07 -6.05
C ALA A 62 5.50 3.81 -5.47
N PHE A 63 4.93 3.89 -4.28
CA PHE A 63 4.22 2.78 -3.67
C PHE A 63 2.98 2.38 -4.47
N ARG A 64 2.23 3.38 -4.92
CA ARG A 64 1.03 3.12 -5.75
C ARG A 64 1.41 2.45 -7.07
N ASP A 65 2.45 2.95 -7.73
CA ASP A 65 2.92 2.37 -8.99
C ASP A 65 3.37 0.93 -8.79
N TYR A 66 4.04 0.66 -7.67
CA TYR A 66 4.44 -0.70 -7.33
C TYR A 66 3.22 -1.60 -7.19
N ALA A 67 2.19 -1.13 -6.47
CA ALA A 67 0.97 -1.90 -6.30
C ALA A 67 0.29 -2.17 -7.64
N HIS A 68 0.27 -1.18 -8.54
CA HIS A 68 -0.31 -1.36 -9.87
C HIS A 68 0.44 -2.39 -10.69
N ARG A 69 1.77 -2.42 -10.58
CA ARG A 69 2.57 -3.40 -11.32
C ARG A 69 2.38 -4.82 -10.80
N LYS A 70 2.29 -4.97 -9.48
CA LYS A 70 2.23 -6.30 -8.86
C LYS A 70 0.81 -6.84 -8.75
N VAL A 71 -0.18 -5.96 -8.65
CA VAL A 71 -1.59 -6.33 -8.57
C VAL A 71 -2.36 -5.46 -9.57
N PRO A 72 -2.23 -5.74 -10.89
CA PRO A 72 -2.80 -4.86 -11.92
C PRO A 72 -4.33 -4.81 -11.93
N LYS A 73 -4.99 -5.80 -11.33
CA LYS A 73 -6.46 -5.84 -11.25
C LYS A 73 -6.87 -6.09 -9.82
N LEU A 74 -6.88 -5.02 -9.03
CA LEU A 74 -7.12 -5.10 -7.59
C LEU A 74 -8.43 -5.81 -7.27
N THR A 75 -9.52 -5.46 -7.95
CA THR A 75 -10.85 -6.02 -7.64
C THR A 75 -10.95 -7.52 -7.96
N GLN A 76 -10.04 -8.05 -8.76
CA GLN A 76 -10.00 -9.47 -9.09
C GLN A 76 -9.02 -10.26 -8.21
N CYS A 77 -8.27 -9.57 -7.36
CA CYS A 77 -7.32 -10.20 -6.46
C CYS A 77 -8.06 -10.90 -5.33
N LYS A 78 -7.81 -12.19 -5.15
CA LYS A 78 -8.50 -12.99 -4.12
C LYS A 78 -8.26 -12.46 -2.73
N SER A 79 -7.03 -12.05 -2.44
CA SER A 79 -6.68 -11.49 -1.14
C SER A 79 -7.46 -10.21 -0.86
N TYR A 80 -7.66 -9.37 -1.88
CA TYR A 80 -8.48 -8.17 -1.75
C TYR A 80 -9.93 -8.52 -1.47
N GLN A 81 -10.48 -9.46 -2.24
CA GLN A 81 -11.89 -9.87 -2.07
C GLN A 81 -12.16 -10.46 -0.69
N ALA A 82 -11.15 -11.06 -0.07
CA ALA A 82 -11.28 -11.68 1.24
C ALA A 82 -11.17 -10.69 2.39
N GLU A 83 -10.75 -9.46 2.12
CA GLU A 83 -10.58 -8.45 3.18
C GLU A 83 -11.90 -7.92 3.66
N ALA A 84 -11.92 -7.40 4.90
CA ALA A 84 -13.09 -6.74 5.45
C ALA A 84 -13.45 -5.51 4.60
N ARG A 85 -14.75 -5.20 4.55
CA ARG A 85 -15.27 -4.12 3.71
C ARG A 85 -14.54 -2.80 3.93
N ASN A 86 -14.30 -2.42 5.18
CA ASN A 86 -13.65 -1.16 5.50
C ASN A 86 -12.23 -1.10 4.96
N ARG A 87 -11.50 -2.20 5.09
CA ARG A 87 -10.13 -2.28 4.57
C ARG A 87 -10.13 -2.21 3.05
N ARG A 88 -11.08 -2.87 2.40
CA ARG A 88 -11.18 -2.82 0.93
C ARG A 88 -11.44 -1.41 0.42
N ILE A 89 -12.27 -0.64 1.12
CA ILE A 89 -12.53 0.74 0.73
C ILE A 89 -11.24 1.57 0.78
N ILE A 90 -10.48 1.47 1.85
CA ILE A 90 -9.22 2.22 1.99
C ILE A 90 -8.21 1.77 0.93
N MET A 91 -8.08 0.47 0.71
CA MET A 91 -7.19 -0.07 -0.32
C MET A 91 -7.56 0.44 -1.71
N PHE A 92 -8.85 0.44 -2.03
CA PHE A 92 -9.34 0.91 -3.32
C PHE A 92 -9.02 2.39 -3.53
N LEU A 93 -9.25 3.21 -2.51
CA LEU A 93 -8.98 4.64 -2.60
C LEU A 93 -7.49 4.91 -2.75
N ASN A 94 -6.65 4.23 -1.99
CA ASN A 94 -5.20 4.37 -2.09
C ASN A 94 -4.68 3.92 -3.46
N TYR A 95 -5.27 2.85 -4.00
CA TYR A 95 -4.89 2.29 -5.30
C TYR A 95 -5.19 3.28 -6.43
N HIS A 96 -6.26 4.04 -6.30
CA HIS A 96 -6.70 4.99 -7.33
C HIS A 96 -6.29 6.43 -7.05
N GLY A 97 -5.37 6.66 -6.13
CA GLY A 97 -4.83 7.99 -5.90
C GLY A 97 -5.70 8.90 -5.04
N MET A 98 -6.66 8.32 -4.32
CA MET A 98 -7.57 9.07 -3.46
C MET A 98 -7.21 8.91 -1.98
N GLU A 99 -5.92 8.96 -1.67
CA GLU A 99 -5.44 8.74 -0.31
C GLU A 99 -5.93 9.79 0.67
N ARG A 100 -6.24 11.00 0.21
CA ARG A 100 -6.79 12.03 1.09
C ARG A 100 -8.19 11.67 1.55
N LEU A 101 -9.01 11.14 0.64
CA LEU A 101 -10.35 10.67 1.00
C LEU A 101 -10.26 9.49 1.94
N ALA A 102 -9.31 8.58 1.70
CA ALA A 102 -9.08 7.45 2.58
C ALA A 102 -8.75 7.93 4.00
N GLN A 103 -7.89 8.95 4.13
CA GLN A 103 -7.54 9.51 5.43
C GLN A 103 -8.74 10.14 6.12
N PHE A 104 -9.57 10.84 5.36
CA PHE A 104 -10.78 11.41 5.90
C PHE A 104 -11.68 10.33 6.52
N ILE A 105 -11.87 9.22 5.80
CA ILE A 105 -12.70 8.12 6.28
C ILE A 105 -12.10 7.50 7.54
N LEU A 106 -10.78 7.29 7.57
CA LEU A 106 -10.10 6.74 8.74
C LEU A 106 -10.23 7.66 9.95
N ASN A 107 -10.11 8.97 9.74
CA ASN A 107 -10.22 9.94 10.83
C ASN A 107 -11.63 10.00 11.39
N VAL A 108 -12.65 9.91 10.54
CA VAL A 108 -14.04 9.88 10.97
C VAL A 108 -14.29 8.67 11.86
N LYS A 109 -13.76 7.50 11.47
CA LYS A 109 -13.92 6.28 12.26
C LYS A 109 -13.26 6.38 13.62
N LYS A 110 -12.12 7.05 13.72
CA LYS A 110 -11.43 7.21 15.00
C LYS A 110 -12.22 8.06 15.99
N LYS A 111 -13.06 8.96 15.50
CA LYS A 111 -13.84 9.85 16.34
C LYS A 111 -15.16 9.23 16.80
N VAL A 112 -15.52 8.10 16.25
CA VAL A 112 -16.74 7.36 16.59
C VAL A 112 -16.40 6.11 17.42
#